data_bbc50b20ebe1d6e2ad0b1e0d39f3a223
#
_entry.id   bbc50b20ebe1d6e2ad0b1e0d39f3a223
#
_cell.length_a   1.000
_cell.length_b   1.000
_cell.length_c   1.000
_cell.angle_alpha   90.00
_cell.angle_beta   90.00
_cell.angle_gamma   90.00
#
_symmetry.space_group_name_H-M   'P 1'
#
loop_
_entity.id
_entity.type
_entity.pdbx_description
1 polymer ?
#
loop_
_entity_poly.entity_id
_entity_poly.type
_entity_poly.pdbx_seq_one_letter_code
_entity_poly.pdbx_strand_id
1 'polypeptide(L)'
;MAKFLNTSGTTYYLEELIKNAQERLYLISPYLKLNDRVKELLEDKDRMKIDVRIVYGKSELQPSEAAWLKNLNYVRTSYCPNLHAKCYVSEDACIITSLNLYEFSQVNNNEMGILLKRSEDGEVYQDAYSEAQRIIRISDEVKISVDVVEKEQVSQKNQNIEIAKKYDTLTVAKLAEKWGVTTEECNAKLCHAGLQEIDGKFYRLTDTG
;
A
#
# COMPACT_ATOMS: atom_id res chain seq x y z
N MET A 1 -10.05 27.04 -8.25
CA MET A 1 -11.05 26.18 -8.93
C MET A 1 -10.39 24.84 -9.28
N ALA A 2 -11.05 23.76 -8.90
CA ALA A 2 -10.54 22.40 -9.12
C ALA A 2 -10.18 22.15 -10.58
N LYS A 3 -9.03 21.50 -10.82
CA LYS A 3 -8.52 21.21 -12.16
C LYS A 3 -8.50 19.71 -12.40
N PHE A 4 -9.15 19.26 -13.48
CA PHE A 4 -9.06 17.88 -13.93
C PHE A 4 -7.66 17.56 -14.47
N LEU A 5 -7.15 16.38 -14.15
CA LEU A 5 -5.83 15.89 -14.59
C LEU A 5 -6.00 14.57 -15.34
N ASN A 6 -5.45 14.50 -16.54
CA ASN A 6 -5.21 13.24 -17.25
C ASN A 6 -3.91 12.58 -16.75
N THR A 7 -3.52 11.45 -17.31
CA THR A 7 -2.32 10.70 -16.91
C THR A 7 -1.06 11.58 -16.82
N SER A 8 -0.72 12.29 -17.89
CA SER A 8 0.46 13.16 -17.93
C SER A 8 0.34 14.34 -16.96
N GLY A 9 -0.86 14.91 -16.84
CA GLY A 9 -1.15 15.97 -15.89
C GLY A 9 -1.00 15.50 -14.44
N THR A 10 -1.47 14.29 -14.12
CA THR A 10 -1.36 13.73 -12.77
C THR A 10 0.11 13.54 -12.37
N THR A 11 0.92 12.97 -13.24
CA THR A 11 2.36 12.80 -12.99
C THR A 11 3.06 14.14 -12.84
N TYR A 12 2.83 15.09 -13.76
CA TYR A 12 3.44 16.40 -13.71
C TYR A 12 3.08 17.17 -12.42
N TYR A 13 1.79 17.21 -12.06
CA TYR A 13 1.36 17.95 -10.87
C TYR A 13 1.76 17.24 -9.57
N LEU A 14 1.92 15.92 -9.56
CA LEU A 14 2.49 15.21 -8.42
C LEU A 14 3.95 15.63 -8.17
N GLU A 15 4.78 15.68 -9.22
CA GLU A 15 6.15 16.15 -9.10
C GLU A 15 6.21 17.62 -8.63
N GLU A 16 5.39 18.49 -9.22
CA GLU A 16 5.31 19.91 -8.81
C GLU A 16 4.81 20.05 -7.36
N LEU A 17 3.85 19.24 -6.92
CA LEU A 17 3.38 19.25 -5.55
C LEU A 17 4.50 18.88 -4.58
N ILE A 18 5.25 17.81 -4.87
CA ILE A 18 6.40 17.41 -4.06
C ILE A 18 7.46 18.51 -4.06
N LYS A 19 7.83 19.01 -5.24
CA LYS A 19 8.87 20.03 -5.42
C LYS A 19 8.56 21.35 -4.70
N ASN A 20 7.30 21.77 -4.67
CA ASN A 20 6.90 23.06 -4.11
C ASN A 20 6.53 23.02 -2.62
N ALA A 21 6.38 21.84 -2.01
CA ALA A 21 6.12 21.70 -0.59
C ALA A 21 7.25 22.33 0.24
N GLN A 22 6.89 23.21 1.19
CA GLN A 22 7.83 23.95 2.05
C GLN A 22 7.64 23.69 3.54
N GLU A 23 6.45 23.22 3.96
CA GLU A 23 6.15 22.94 5.36
C GLU A 23 5.89 21.47 5.60
N ARG A 24 5.05 20.87 4.76
CA ARG A 24 4.59 19.49 4.94
C ARG A 24 4.21 18.83 3.62
N LEU A 25 4.34 17.50 3.60
CA LEU A 25 3.96 16.69 2.45
C LEU A 25 3.38 15.35 2.93
N TYR A 26 2.15 15.04 2.56
CA TYR A 26 1.48 13.77 2.84
C TYR A 26 1.29 12.99 1.55
N LEU A 27 1.83 11.80 1.49
CA LEU A 27 1.78 10.91 0.34
C LEU A 27 1.07 9.61 0.75
N ILE A 28 -0.20 9.49 0.39
CA ILE A 28 -1.06 8.36 0.73
C ILE A 28 -1.28 7.52 -0.53
N SER A 29 -0.79 6.28 -0.52
CA SER A 29 -0.90 5.36 -1.64
C SER A 29 -0.87 3.91 -1.17
N PRO A 30 -1.78 3.03 -1.60
CA PRO A 30 -1.77 1.63 -1.19
C PRO A 30 -0.50 0.89 -1.62
N TYR A 31 0.06 1.23 -2.76
CA TYR A 31 1.28 0.63 -3.29
C TYR A 31 2.42 1.65 -3.28
N LEU A 32 3.59 1.22 -2.83
CA LEU A 32 4.77 2.05 -2.74
C LEU A 32 5.95 1.36 -3.42
N LYS A 33 6.35 1.91 -4.56
CA LYS A 33 7.61 1.65 -5.25
C LYS A 33 7.96 2.91 -6.03
N LEU A 34 8.87 3.68 -5.48
CA LEU A 34 9.18 5.01 -5.99
C LEU A 34 10.16 4.90 -7.17
N ASN A 35 9.93 5.70 -8.21
CA ASN A 35 10.92 5.91 -9.26
C ASN A 35 12.04 6.83 -8.77
N ASP A 36 13.16 6.86 -9.51
CA ASP A 36 14.33 7.63 -9.12
C ASP A 36 14.05 9.13 -8.99
N ARG A 37 13.17 9.66 -9.86
CA ARG A 37 12.80 11.08 -9.82
C ARG A 37 12.08 11.47 -8.54
N VAL A 38 11.11 10.67 -8.10
CA VAL A 38 10.41 10.91 -6.84
C VAL A 38 11.36 10.73 -5.64
N LYS A 39 12.28 9.78 -5.70
CA LYS A 39 13.31 9.59 -4.66
C LYS A 39 14.20 10.82 -4.53
N GLU A 40 14.72 11.36 -5.64
CA GLU A 40 15.51 12.60 -5.64
C GLU A 40 14.74 13.78 -4.99
N LEU A 41 13.47 13.96 -5.36
CA LEU A 41 12.63 15.01 -4.80
C LEU A 41 12.41 14.83 -3.29
N LEU A 42 12.22 13.60 -2.82
CA LEU A 42 12.06 13.32 -1.38
C LEU A 42 13.36 13.50 -0.61
N GLU A 43 14.51 13.17 -1.19
CA GLU A 43 15.83 13.47 -0.61
C GLU A 43 16.06 14.98 -0.49
N ASP A 44 15.61 15.76 -1.48
CA ASP A 44 15.63 17.23 -1.39
C ASP A 44 14.77 17.73 -0.22
N LYS A 45 13.56 17.16 -0.05
CA LYS A 45 12.68 17.50 1.08
C LYS A 45 13.30 17.12 2.43
N ASP A 46 13.96 15.98 2.52
CA ASP A 46 14.67 15.56 3.72
C ASP A 46 15.80 16.54 4.06
N ARG A 47 16.61 16.96 3.07
CA ARG A 47 17.66 17.97 3.25
C ARG A 47 17.09 19.33 3.70
N MET A 48 15.92 19.70 3.21
CA MET A 48 15.20 20.91 3.58
C MET A 48 14.48 20.80 4.93
N LYS A 49 14.48 19.64 5.57
CA LYS A 49 13.79 19.31 6.84
C LYS A 49 12.28 19.49 6.77
N ILE A 50 11.68 19.21 5.63
CA ILE A 50 10.22 19.24 5.44
C ILE A 50 9.60 17.99 6.09
N ASP A 51 8.48 18.14 6.82
CA ASP A 51 7.76 17.00 7.41
C ASP A 51 7.04 16.22 6.32
N VAL A 52 7.63 15.09 5.89
CA VAL A 52 7.03 14.19 4.91
C VAL A 52 6.46 12.95 5.60
N ARG A 53 5.19 12.66 5.30
CA ARG A 53 4.49 11.47 5.76
C ARG A 53 4.08 10.61 4.58
N ILE A 54 4.56 9.38 4.53
CA ILE A 54 4.19 8.39 3.52
C ILE A 54 3.35 7.29 4.18
N VAL A 55 2.13 7.07 3.67
CA VAL A 55 1.26 5.99 4.15
C VAL A 55 1.07 4.98 3.03
N TYR A 56 1.35 3.71 3.31
CA TYR A 56 1.17 2.60 2.37
C TYR A 56 0.32 1.46 2.98
N GLY A 57 -0.25 0.55 2.16
CA GLY A 57 -1.24 -0.39 2.69
C GLY A 57 -1.28 -1.78 2.10
N LYS A 58 -0.65 -2.04 0.95
CA LYS A 58 -0.84 -3.33 0.25
C LYS A 58 0.44 -4.02 -0.21
N SER A 59 1.58 -3.35 -0.17
CA SER A 59 2.84 -3.95 -0.58
C SER A 59 3.77 -4.08 0.62
N GLU A 60 4.36 -5.24 0.80
CA GLU A 60 5.57 -5.33 1.59
C GLU A 60 6.61 -4.45 0.89
N LEU A 61 7.18 -3.49 1.61
CA LEU A 61 8.27 -2.68 1.09
C LEU A 61 9.42 -3.60 0.69
N GLN A 62 9.91 -3.44 -0.52
CA GLN A 62 11.12 -4.15 -0.92
C GLN A 62 12.28 -3.78 0.02
N PRO A 63 13.17 -4.71 0.37
CA PRO A 63 14.26 -4.44 1.32
C PRO A 63 15.11 -3.22 0.94
N SER A 64 15.37 -3.01 -0.35
CA SER A 64 16.10 -1.84 -0.86
C SER A 64 15.37 -0.53 -0.60
N GLU A 65 14.05 -0.51 -0.77
CA GLU A 65 13.22 0.65 -0.56
C GLU A 65 13.07 0.98 0.93
N ALA A 66 12.88 -0.07 1.75
CA ALA A 66 12.86 0.07 3.21
C ALA A 66 14.21 0.60 3.75
N ALA A 67 15.34 0.12 3.21
CA ALA A 67 16.67 0.59 3.59
C ALA A 67 16.89 2.06 3.18
N TRP A 68 16.46 2.45 1.97
CA TRP A 68 16.55 3.82 1.51
C TRP A 68 15.71 4.76 2.38
N LEU A 69 14.44 4.43 2.64
CA LEU A 69 13.55 5.22 3.50
C LEU A 69 14.07 5.38 4.93
N LYS A 70 14.75 4.38 5.48
CA LYS A 70 15.38 4.45 6.82
C LYS A 70 16.51 5.47 6.93
N ASN A 71 17.16 5.82 5.80
CA ASN A 71 18.23 6.80 5.77
C ASN A 71 17.72 8.26 5.76
N LEU A 72 16.42 8.46 5.58
CA LEU A 72 15.79 9.79 5.58
C LEU A 72 15.28 10.13 6.99
N ASN A 73 15.61 11.33 7.46
CA ASN A 73 15.31 11.74 8.85
C ASN A 73 13.95 12.43 8.98
N TYR A 74 13.52 13.13 7.95
CA TYR A 74 12.28 13.91 7.92
C TYR A 74 11.18 13.26 7.08
N VAL A 75 11.44 12.07 6.50
CA VAL A 75 10.46 11.24 5.79
C VAL A 75 10.05 10.08 6.68
N ARG A 76 8.83 10.11 7.17
CA ARG A 76 8.26 9.07 8.03
C ARG A 76 7.28 8.21 7.26
N THR A 77 7.41 6.90 7.39
CA THR A 77 6.53 5.93 6.73
C THR A 77 5.68 5.19 7.75
N SER A 78 4.42 4.96 7.43
CA SER A 78 3.50 4.17 8.22
C SER A 78 2.66 3.22 7.37
N TYR A 79 2.28 2.10 7.98
CA TYR A 79 1.45 1.09 7.34
C TYR A 79 -0.01 1.25 7.78
N CYS A 80 -0.94 1.29 6.81
CA CYS A 80 -2.37 1.32 7.04
C CYS A 80 -3.03 0.11 6.38
N PRO A 81 -3.56 -0.87 7.13
CA PRO A 81 -4.25 -2.02 6.57
C PRO A 81 -5.50 -1.57 5.79
N ASN A 82 -5.79 -2.27 4.70
CA ASN A 82 -6.94 -1.99 3.82
C ASN A 82 -6.94 -0.61 3.15
N LEU A 83 -5.82 0.10 3.13
CA LEU A 83 -5.70 1.36 2.42
C LEU A 83 -5.95 1.16 0.92
N HIS A 84 -6.81 2.00 0.34
CA HIS A 84 -7.03 2.06 -1.12
C HIS A 84 -7.04 3.49 -1.67
N ALA A 85 -7.02 4.48 -0.80
CA ALA A 85 -6.95 5.90 -1.18
C ALA A 85 -5.61 6.25 -1.84
N LYS A 86 -5.64 7.16 -2.80
CA LYS A 86 -4.48 7.84 -3.38
C LYS A 86 -4.73 9.33 -3.28
N CYS A 87 -4.04 9.95 -2.35
CA CYS A 87 -4.19 11.35 -2.03
C CYS A 87 -2.82 11.94 -1.67
N TYR A 88 -2.44 13.00 -2.35
CA TYR A 88 -1.16 13.68 -2.18
C TYR A 88 -1.43 15.12 -1.78
N VAL A 89 -0.91 15.55 -0.64
CA VAL A 89 -1.27 16.83 -0.01
C VAL A 89 -0.02 17.56 0.44
N SER A 90 0.10 18.83 0.04
CA SER A 90 1.02 19.81 0.63
C SER A 90 0.23 20.86 1.41
N GLU A 91 0.91 21.85 1.96
CA GLU A 91 0.26 23.02 2.62
C GLU A 91 -0.65 23.82 1.69
N ASP A 92 -0.39 23.83 0.36
CA ASP A 92 -1.08 24.68 -0.62
C ASP A 92 -1.96 23.94 -1.60
N ALA A 93 -1.75 22.65 -1.80
CA ALA A 93 -2.45 21.87 -2.82
C ALA A 93 -2.72 20.42 -2.38
N CYS A 94 -3.73 19.83 -3.02
CA CYS A 94 -4.08 18.43 -2.87
C CYS A 94 -4.37 17.81 -4.24
N ILE A 95 -3.90 16.57 -4.45
CA ILE A 95 -4.25 15.77 -5.63
C ILE A 95 -4.96 14.50 -5.14
N ILE A 96 -6.20 14.32 -5.59
CA ILE A 96 -6.93 13.06 -5.43
C ILE A 96 -6.94 12.36 -6.79
N THR A 97 -6.50 11.11 -6.84
CA THR A 97 -6.23 10.46 -8.12
C THR A 97 -6.39 8.94 -8.07
N SER A 98 -6.40 8.31 -9.23
CA SER A 98 -6.22 6.87 -9.37
C SER A 98 -4.74 6.44 -9.34
N LEU A 99 -3.79 7.37 -9.56
CA LEU A 99 -2.35 7.11 -9.63
C LEU A 99 -1.80 6.62 -8.30
N ASN A 100 -1.16 5.46 -8.31
CA ASN A 100 -0.37 4.96 -7.17
C ASN A 100 1.06 5.52 -7.20
N LEU A 101 1.70 5.61 -6.03
CA LEU A 101 3.16 5.79 -5.91
C LEU A 101 3.89 4.48 -6.26
N TYR A 102 3.60 3.97 -7.43
CA TYR A 102 4.17 2.75 -7.95
C TYR A 102 4.70 3.00 -9.36
N GLU A 103 5.99 2.76 -9.57
CA GLU A 103 6.72 3.06 -10.81
C GLU A 103 5.99 2.59 -12.07
N PHE A 104 5.43 1.37 -12.05
CA PHE A 104 4.69 0.83 -13.18
C PHE A 104 3.42 1.64 -13.53
N SER A 105 2.70 2.10 -12.51
CA SER A 105 1.47 2.91 -12.70
C SER A 105 1.77 4.25 -13.36
N GLN A 106 2.94 4.83 -13.06
CA GLN A 106 3.34 6.13 -13.61
C GLN A 106 3.70 6.08 -15.10
N VAL A 107 4.05 4.91 -15.62
CA VAL A 107 4.53 4.75 -17.00
C VAL A 107 3.49 4.07 -17.91
N ASN A 108 2.73 3.11 -17.39
CA ASN A 108 1.95 2.19 -18.22
C ASN A 108 0.43 2.32 -18.06
N ASN A 109 -0.07 2.96 -17.00
CA ASN A 109 -1.49 3.05 -16.74
C ASN A 109 -2.11 4.33 -17.30
N ASN A 110 -3.41 4.25 -17.61
CA ASN A 110 -4.22 5.44 -17.84
C ASN A 110 -4.78 5.90 -16.49
N GLU A 111 -4.33 7.05 -16.04
CA GLU A 111 -4.67 7.61 -14.74
C GLU A 111 -5.46 8.91 -14.90
N MET A 112 -6.24 9.25 -13.89
CA MET A 112 -6.93 10.54 -13.80
C MET A 112 -6.93 11.05 -12.38
N GLY A 113 -7.15 12.35 -12.23
CA GLY A 113 -7.20 12.98 -10.91
C GLY A 113 -7.78 14.38 -10.95
N ILE A 114 -7.83 14.96 -9.77
CA ILE A 114 -8.26 16.34 -9.54
C ILE A 114 -7.19 17.02 -8.69
N LEU A 115 -6.73 18.18 -9.15
CA LEU A 115 -5.92 19.09 -8.36
C LEU A 115 -6.83 20.13 -7.70
N LEU A 116 -6.70 20.25 -6.40
CA LEU A 116 -7.32 21.26 -5.55
C LEU A 116 -6.25 22.19 -5.03
N LYS A 117 -6.50 23.50 -5.07
CA LYS A 117 -5.63 24.50 -4.46
C LYS A 117 -6.30 25.05 -3.20
N ARG A 118 -5.57 25.13 -2.10
CA ARG A 118 -6.10 25.66 -0.86
C ARG A 118 -6.69 27.07 -1.00
N SER A 119 -6.06 27.93 -1.81
CA SER A 119 -6.51 29.30 -2.04
C SER A 119 -7.79 29.44 -2.87
N GLU A 120 -8.10 28.43 -3.69
CA GLU A 120 -9.21 28.48 -4.64
C GLU A 120 -10.36 27.53 -4.27
N ASP A 121 -10.01 26.38 -3.64
CA ASP A 121 -10.91 25.25 -3.34
C ASP A 121 -10.89 24.93 -1.84
N GLY A 122 -10.83 25.95 -0.99
CA GLY A 122 -10.48 25.84 0.44
C GLY A 122 -11.28 24.81 1.24
N GLU A 123 -12.60 24.71 1.04
CA GLU A 123 -13.45 23.76 1.75
C GLU A 123 -13.09 22.30 1.39
N VAL A 124 -13.08 21.97 0.09
CA VAL A 124 -12.79 20.60 -0.38
C VAL A 124 -11.33 20.22 -0.08
N TYR A 125 -10.41 21.17 -0.18
CA TYR A 125 -9.02 20.97 0.24
C TYR A 125 -8.95 20.63 1.73
N GLN A 126 -9.67 21.36 2.59
CA GLN A 126 -9.65 21.14 4.04
C GLN A 126 -10.24 19.77 4.40
N ASP A 127 -11.28 19.33 3.73
CA ASP A 127 -11.87 18.00 3.92
C ASP A 127 -10.88 16.90 3.54
N ALA A 128 -10.24 17.01 2.38
CA ALA A 128 -9.20 16.08 1.93
C ALA A 128 -8.00 16.05 2.88
N TYR A 129 -7.56 17.23 3.36
CA TYR A 129 -6.47 17.36 4.32
C TYR A 129 -6.82 16.70 5.68
N SER A 130 -8.04 16.92 6.17
CA SER A 130 -8.51 16.33 7.43
C SER A 130 -8.60 14.81 7.35
N GLU A 131 -9.07 14.28 6.21
CA GLU A 131 -9.10 12.83 5.98
C GLU A 131 -7.68 12.24 5.85
N ALA A 132 -6.77 12.93 5.17
CA ALA A 132 -5.36 12.52 5.11
C ALA A 132 -4.73 12.45 6.51
N GLN A 133 -4.99 13.44 7.36
CA GLN A 133 -4.54 13.44 8.77
C GLN A 133 -5.15 12.28 9.56
N ARG A 134 -6.44 11.98 9.36
CA ARG A 134 -7.10 10.83 10.00
C ARG A 134 -6.42 9.53 9.62
N ILE A 135 -6.14 9.33 8.32
CA ILE A 135 -5.46 8.12 7.81
C ILE A 135 -4.06 8.01 8.43
N ILE A 136 -3.28 9.09 8.46
CA ILE A 136 -1.95 9.12 9.09
C ILE A 136 -2.04 8.70 10.56
N ARG A 137 -2.97 9.28 11.32
CA ARG A 137 -3.13 9.00 12.75
C ARG A 137 -3.46 7.53 13.03
N ILE A 138 -4.41 6.94 12.30
CA ILE A 138 -4.75 5.52 12.49
C ILE A 138 -3.63 4.58 12.03
N SER A 139 -2.81 4.98 11.06
CA SER A 139 -1.62 4.23 10.61
C SER A 139 -0.54 4.21 11.68
N ASP A 140 -0.24 5.35 12.30
CA ASP A 140 0.75 5.45 13.37
C ASP A 140 0.28 4.68 14.61
N GLU A 141 -0.99 4.74 14.98
CA GLU A 141 -1.57 3.96 16.09
C GLU A 141 -1.45 2.45 15.85
N VAL A 142 -1.77 1.97 14.65
CA VAL A 142 -1.63 0.55 14.27
C VAL A 142 -0.17 0.10 14.33
N LYS A 143 0.76 0.90 13.83
CA LYS A 143 2.19 0.61 13.85
C LYS A 143 2.73 0.52 15.28
N ILE A 144 2.37 1.42 16.16
CA ILE A 144 2.79 1.41 17.57
C ILE A 144 2.29 0.13 18.26
N SER A 145 1.04 -0.25 18.06
CA SER A 145 0.48 -1.47 18.67
C SER A 145 1.12 -2.75 18.15
N VAL A 146 1.47 -2.84 16.87
CA VAL A 146 2.16 -3.99 16.27
C VAL A 146 3.61 -4.08 16.76
N ASP A 147 4.34 -2.96 16.81
CA ASP A 147 5.72 -2.92 17.30
C ASP A 147 5.83 -3.34 18.77
N VAL A 148 4.85 -2.98 19.61
CA VAL A 148 4.81 -3.39 21.04
C VAL A 148 4.56 -4.90 21.17
N VAL A 149 3.69 -5.47 20.35
CA VAL A 149 3.39 -6.92 20.36
C VAL A 149 4.56 -7.75 19.84
N GLU A 150 5.28 -7.29 18.82
CA GLU A 150 6.44 -8.01 18.27
C GLU A 150 7.64 -8.04 19.23
N LYS A 151 7.89 -6.99 20.01
CA LYS A 151 9.03 -6.96 20.93
C LYS A 151 8.90 -7.89 22.14
N GLU A 152 7.68 -8.21 22.56
CA GLU A 152 7.45 -9.11 23.69
C GLU A 152 7.29 -10.59 23.32
N GLN A 153 7.07 -10.95 22.05
CA GLN A 153 6.75 -12.31 21.63
C GLN A 153 7.77 -13.00 20.70
N VAL A 154 8.85 -12.34 20.32
CA VAL A 154 9.85 -12.85 19.36
C VAL A 154 10.65 -14.06 19.88
N SER A 155 10.65 -14.35 21.18
CA SER A 155 11.43 -15.49 21.73
C SER A 155 10.73 -16.84 21.70
N GLN A 156 9.42 -16.95 21.44
CA GLN A 156 8.69 -18.22 21.50
C GLN A 156 7.76 -18.54 20.32
N LYS A 157 7.51 -17.62 19.37
CA LYS A 157 6.55 -17.83 18.27
C LYS A 157 7.12 -18.09 16.88
N ASN A 158 8.44 -17.91 16.69
CA ASN A 158 9.04 -18.07 15.36
C ASN A 158 8.98 -19.49 14.78
N GLN A 159 8.75 -20.52 15.61
CA GLN A 159 8.58 -21.89 15.11
C GLN A 159 7.15 -22.21 14.66
N ASN A 160 6.13 -21.56 15.26
CA ASN A 160 4.72 -21.85 14.91
C ASN A 160 4.14 -20.98 13.80
N ILE A 161 4.71 -19.77 13.56
CA ILE A 161 4.21 -18.85 12.51
C ILE A 161 4.72 -19.27 11.12
N GLU A 162 5.93 -19.84 11.01
CA GLU A 162 6.41 -20.40 9.72
C GLU A 162 5.58 -21.61 9.28
N ILE A 163 5.04 -22.39 10.23
CA ILE A 163 4.19 -23.54 9.93
C ILE A 163 2.81 -23.06 9.44
N ALA A 164 2.20 -22.06 10.08
CA ALA A 164 0.87 -21.55 9.70
C ALA A 164 0.89 -20.82 8.34
N LYS A 165 1.86 -19.95 8.06
CA LYS A 165 2.02 -19.30 6.75
C LYS A 165 2.30 -20.27 5.59
N LYS A 166 2.83 -21.46 5.88
CA LYS A 166 3.12 -22.48 4.87
C LYS A 166 1.88 -23.26 4.43
N TYR A 167 0.78 -23.19 5.18
CA TYR A 167 -0.47 -23.90 4.88
C TYR A 167 -1.57 -22.98 4.30
N ASP A 168 -1.55 -21.67 4.56
CA ASP A 168 -2.57 -20.71 4.08
C ASP A 168 -2.56 -20.47 2.54
N THR A 169 -1.65 -21.09 1.81
CA THR A 169 -1.52 -20.91 0.35
C THR A 169 -1.26 -22.22 -0.40
N LEU A 170 -1.65 -23.36 0.14
CA LEU A 170 -1.55 -24.62 -0.60
C LEU A 170 -2.64 -24.70 -1.67
N THR A 171 -2.27 -24.39 -2.92
CA THR A 171 -3.14 -24.71 -4.06
C THR A 171 -3.29 -26.21 -4.19
N VAL A 172 -4.41 -26.66 -4.76
CA VAL A 172 -4.67 -28.09 -5.00
C VAL A 172 -3.52 -28.75 -5.77
N ALA A 173 -2.88 -28.04 -6.71
CA ALA A 173 -1.71 -28.54 -7.44
C ALA A 173 -0.51 -28.84 -6.52
N LYS A 174 -0.19 -27.94 -5.59
CA LYS A 174 0.89 -28.16 -4.59
C LYS A 174 0.56 -29.26 -3.60
N LEU A 175 -0.72 -29.40 -3.26
CA LEU A 175 -1.18 -30.48 -2.38
C LEU A 175 -1.09 -31.83 -3.08
N ALA A 176 -1.47 -31.91 -4.35
CA ALA A 176 -1.36 -33.08 -5.19
C ALA A 176 0.09 -33.55 -5.32
N GLU A 177 1.01 -32.60 -5.62
CA GLU A 177 2.45 -32.84 -5.67
C GLU A 177 2.98 -33.44 -4.34
N LYS A 178 2.58 -32.87 -3.21
CA LYS A 178 2.98 -33.31 -1.87
C LYS A 178 2.44 -34.70 -1.53
N TRP A 179 1.28 -35.07 -2.03
CA TRP A 179 0.67 -36.40 -1.84
C TRP A 179 1.10 -37.41 -2.88
N GLY A 180 1.85 -36.99 -3.92
CA GLY A 180 2.29 -37.88 -4.99
C GLY A 180 1.13 -38.36 -5.87
N VAL A 181 0.06 -37.58 -6.02
CA VAL A 181 -1.15 -37.90 -6.79
C VAL A 181 -1.39 -36.84 -7.86
N THR A 182 -2.28 -37.13 -8.81
CA THR A 182 -2.71 -36.13 -9.80
C THR A 182 -3.62 -35.08 -9.17
N THR A 183 -3.74 -33.90 -9.80
CA THR A 183 -4.66 -32.84 -9.35
C THR A 183 -6.11 -33.32 -9.31
N GLU A 184 -6.50 -34.20 -10.25
CA GLU A 184 -7.85 -34.79 -10.31
C GLU A 184 -8.11 -35.73 -9.13
N GLU A 185 -7.15 -36.58 -8.80
CA GLU A 185 -7.23 -37.45 -7.64
C GLU A 185 -7.22 -36.68 -6.32
N CYS A 186 -6.47 -35.60 -6.24
CA CYS A 186 -6.46 -34.71 -5.09
C CYS A 186 -7.83 -34.04 -4.91
N ASN A 187 -8.43 -33.50 -5.95
CA ASN A 187 -9.77 -32.92 -5.90
C ASN A 187 -10.82 -33.96 -5.48
N ALA A 188 -10.77 -35.17 -6.02
CA ALA A 188 -11.69 -36.25 -5.64
C ALA A 188 -11.58 -36.60 -4.15
N LYS A 189 -10.37 -36.67 -3.58
CA LYS A 189 -10.14 -36.89 -2.15
C LYS A 189 -10.68 -35.75 -1.29
N LEU A 190 -10.49 -34.48 -1.72
CA LEU A 190 -11.01 -33.30 -1.01
C LEU A 190 -12.54 -33.26 -1.03
N CYS A 191 -13.18 -33.60 -2.15
CA CYS A 191 -14.63 -33.74 -2.23
C CYS A 191 -15.14 -34.87 -1.33
N HIS A 192 -14.48 -36.02 -1.31
CA HIS A 192 -14.87 -37.14 -0.44
C HIS A 192 -14.71 -36.80 1.05
N ALA A 193 -13.74 -35.95 1.38
CA ALA A 193 -13.53 -35.44 2.75
C ALA A 193 -14.51 -34.31 3.13
N GLY A 194 -15.37 -33.87 2.23
CA GLY A 194 -16.31 -32.77 2.46
C GLY A 194 -15.68 -31.37 2.50
N LEU A 195 -14.43 -31.24 2.06
CA LEU A 195 -13.69 -29.96 2.03
C LEU A 195 -13.88 -29.18 0.74
N GLN A 196 -14.33 -29.86 -0.31
CA GLN A 196 -14.70 -29.25 -1.60
C GLN A 196 -15.99 -29.87 -2.11
N GLU A 197 -16.71 -29.13 -2.96
CA GLU A 197 -17.87 -29.57 -3.72
C GLU A 197 -17.70 -29.25 -5.21
N ILE A 198 -18.38 -30.02 -6.07
CA ILE A 198 -18.36 -29.82 -7.53
C ILE A 198 -19.48 -28.84 -7.88
N ASP A 199 -19.11 -27.71 -8.50
CA ASP A 199 -20.04 -26.73 -9.06
C ASP A 199 -19.83 -26.63 -10.59
N GLY A 200 -20.56 -27.44 -11.32
CA GLY A 200 -20.44 -27.54 -12.79
C GLY A 200 -19.08 -28.09 -13.24
N LYS A 201 -18.20 -27.25 -13.76
CA LYS A 201 -16.84 -27.61 -14.19
C LYS A 201 -15.76 -27.18 -13.18
N PHE A 202 -16.15 -26.60 -12.04
CA PHE A 202 -15.24 -26.04 -11.06
C PHE A 202 -15.40 -26.74 -9.70
N TYR A 203 -14.37 -26.62 -8.86
CA TYR A 203 -14.39 -27.06 -7.48
C TYR A 203 -14.46 -25.83 -6.56
N ARG A 204 -15.36 -25.86 -5.57
CA ARG A 204 -15.48 -24.83 -4.54
C ARG A 204 -15.14 -25.42 -3.17
N LEU A 205 -14.55 -24.59 -2.30
CA LEU A 205 -14.40 -24.96 -0.89
C LEU A 205 -15.76 -24.96 -0.21
N THR A 206 -15.99 -25.91 0.67
CA THR A 206 -17.14 -25.93 1.57
C THR A 206 -16.89 -25.04 2.79
N ASP A 207 -17.91 -24.80 3.63
CA ASP A 207 -17.75 -24.03 4.87
C ASP A 207 -16.80 -24.69 5.89
N THR A 208 -16.41 -25.93 5.66
CA THR A 208 -15.46 -26.71 6.48
C THR A 208 -14.11 -26.91 5.83
N GLY A 209 -13.92 -26.40 4.59
CA GLY A 209 -12.72 -26.59 3.78
C GLY A 209 -11.83 -25.37 3.62
#